data_c5cad14f8f2d14e40fdd12abd7e2faae
#
_entry.id   c5cad14f8f2d14e40fdd12abd7e2faae
#
_cell.length_a   1.000
_cell.length_b   1.000
_cell.length_c   1.000
_cell.angle_alpha   90.00
_cell.angle_beta   90.00
_cell.angle_gamma   90.00
#
_symmetry.space_group_name_H-M   'P 1'
#
loop_
_entity.id
_entity.type
_entity.pdbx_description
1 polymer ?
#
loop_
_entity_poly.entity_id
_entity_poly.type
_entity_poly.pdbx_seq_one_letter_code
_entity_poly.pdbx_strand_id
1 'polypeptide(L)'
;MRNNLFFKVDEKFEYIQEYKEKIRNWFCSEEIKELVDIFQGNFPKCKSEQEILSWLVEFSDIWDYRKKQKSSLDITTGERARWLISDAGLSKEQKKSIDNVIRELGLLGVGEPTLEEYDYILALGGARMSCMYRTKYAWQMAQKFSAGLKSLVLLGAMRPVAESERETTDTYAPSAVTEFDLIEAAMHQCGKEIESTRESFENSEHSNLSWRINYYMEKENNIPIISMAAPSTEPVRRANSADSYKFFMEKIAEGKEGSLLLVTSQIYVPYQHIEAVRTLGIPYNISIDTIGFPVEWNESNRGGMMQYENYLQEIRSALQAMNRLWKAVE
;
A
#
# COMPACT_ATOMS: atom_id res chain seq x y z
N MET A 1 23.50 1.98 0.66
CA MET A 1 22.75 0.71 0.52
C MET A 1 21.28 1.05 0.69
N ARG A 2 20.45 0.82 -0.31
CA ARG A 2 18.99 1.03 -0.15
C ARG A 2 18.50 0.09 0.94
N ASN A 3 17.83 0.62 1.96
CA ASN A 3 17.19 -0.17 3.03
C ASN A 3 15.95 -0.87 2.46
N ASN A 4 16.13 -1.83 1.56
CA ASN A 4 15.04 -2.59 0.98
C ASN A 4 14.51 -3.61 2.00
N LEU A 5 13.22 -3.54 2.30
CA LEU A 5 12.52 -4.42 3.23
C LEU A 5 12.03 -5.72 2.54
N PHE A 6 12.85 -6.37 1.70
CA PHE A 6 12.44 -7.54 0.91
C PHE A 6 12.94 -8.86 1.52
N PHE A 7 12.11 -9.92 1.51
CA PHE A 7 12.40 -11.18 2.20
C PHE A 7 11.89 -12.45 1.55
N LYS A 8 12.69 -13.51 1.69
CA LYS A 8 12.31 -14.90 1.46
C LYS A 8 12.04 -15.57 2.82
N VAL A 9 10.97 -16.37 2.92
CA VAL A 9 10.62 -17.11 4.14
C VAL A 9 11.05 -18.56 3.96
N ASP A 10 11.96 -19.04 4.80
CA ASP A 10 12.28 -20.48 4.85
C ASP A 10 12.02 -21.16 6.21
N GLU A 11 12.02 -20.43 7.33
CA GLU A 11 11.59 -20.97 8.63
C GLU A 11 11.00 -19.87 9.51
N LYS A 12 9.81 -20.08 10.07
CA LYS A 12 8.99 -19.03 10.71
C LYS A 12 9.69 -18.29 11.86
N PHE A 13 10.56 -18.94 12.63
CA PHE A 13 11.25 -18.29 13.75
C PHE A 13 12.45 -17.46 13.27
N GLU A 14 13.29 -18.01 12.41
CA GLU A 14 14.43 -17.30 11.81
C GLU A 14 13.96 -16.10 11.00
N TYR A 15 12.88 -16.25 10.28
CA TYR A 15 12.19 -15.20 9.56
C TYR A 15 11.79 -14.03 10.45
N ILE A 16 11.14 -14.27 11.59
CA ILE A 16 10.73 -13.22 12.51
C ILE A 16 11.95 -12.47 13.06
N GLN A 17 13.05 -13.14 13.38
CA GLN A 17 14.27 -12.51 13.87
C GLN A 17 14.96 -11.66 12.80
N GLU A 18 15.10 -12.20 11.59
CA GLU A 18 15.63 -11.46 10.44
C GLU A 18 14.76 -10.23 10.14
N TYR A 19 13.46 -10.38 10.29
CA TYR A 19 12.50 -9.29 10.09
C TYR A 19 12.64 -8.19 11.14
N LYS A 20 12.77 -8.57 12.40
CA LYS A 20 13.03 -7.61 13.49
C LYS A 20 14.32 -6.85 13.24
N GLU A 21 15.39 -7.53 12.83
CA GLU A 21 16.67 -6.88 12.52
C GLU A 21 16.54 -5.85 11.39
N LYS A 22 15.82 -6.18 10.33
CA LYS A 22 15.65 -5.26 9.19
C LYS A 22 14.74 -4.08 9.52
N ILE A 23 13.64 -4.29 10.26
CA ILE A 23 12.81 -3.21 10.79
C ILE A 23 13.64 -2.29 11.68
N ARG A 24 14.47 -2.88 12.59
CA ARG A 24 15.41 -2.15 13.41
C ARG A 24 16.38 -1.31 12.58
N ASN A 25 17.00 -1.90 11.56
CA ASN A 25 17.92 -1.21 10.68
C ASN A 25 17.26 -0.03 9.96
N TRP A 26 15.97 -0.13 9.63
CA TRP A 26 15.21 0.95 9.04
C TRP A 26 14.92 2.08 10.04
N PHE A 27 14.34 1.79 11.20
CA PHE A 27 13.97 2.85 12.15
C PHE A 27 15.16 3.37 12.99
N CYS A 28 16.29 2.68 13.03
CA CYS A 28 17.55 3.14 13.63
C CYS A 28 18.55 3.67 12.60
N SER A 29 18.16 3.81 11.33
CA SER A 29 19.04 4.28 10.26
C SER A 29 19.52 5.73 10.49
N GLU A 30 20.59 6.11 9.82
CA GLU A 30 21.09 7.49 9.89
C GLU A 30 20.06 8.46 9.29
N GLU A 31 19.29 8.02 8.31
CA GLU A 31 18.22 8.81 7.68
C GLU A 31 17.11 9.16 8.67
N ILE A 32 16.70 8.22 9.50
CA ILE A 32 15.70 8.48 10.56
C ILE A 32 16.28 9.41 11.63
N LYS A 33 17.55 9.24 12.00
CA LYS A 33 18.23 10.13 12.95
C LYS A 33 18.36 11.55 12.38
N GLU A 34 18.77 11.69 11.11
CA GLU A 34 18.81 12.97 10.41
C GLU A 34 17.43 13.63 10.39
N LEU A 35 16.38 12.83 10.10
CA LEU A 35 15.01 13.35 10.11
C LEU A 35 14.60 13.86 11.50
N VAL A 36 14.95 13.13 12.55
CA VAL A 36 14.71 13.57 13.94
C VAL A 36 15.42 14.88 14.23
N ASP A 37 16.68 15.03 13.82
CA ASP A 37 17.49 16.23 14.01
C ASP A 37 16.94 17.43 13.23
N ILE A 38 16.48 17.26 11.99
CA ILE A 38 15.82 18.31 11.18
C ILE A 38 14.64 18.93 11.94
N PHE A 39 13.93 18.11 12.71
CA PHE A 39 12.78 18.54 13.53
C PHE A 39 13.15 18.78 15.01
N GLN A 40 14.42 19.00 15.32
CA GLN A 40 14.95 19.36 16.64
C GLN A 40 14.66 18.33 17.74
N GLY A 41 14.53 17.06 17.35
CA GLY A 41 14.39 15.95 18.29
C GLY A 41 15.76 15.48 18.81
N ASN A 42 15.72 14.68 19.88
CA ASN A 42 16.89 14.00 20.42
C ASN A 42 16.70 12.50 20.30
N PHE A 43 17.30 11.87 19.31
CA PHE A 43 17.19 10.43 19.10
C PHE A 43 17.65 9.67 20.36
N PRO A 44 16.86 8.72 20.90
CA PRO A 44 17.16 8.03 22.16
C PRO A 44 18.48 7.24 22.08
N LYS A 45 19.34 7.42 23.08
CA LYS A 45 20.55 6.65 23.27
C LYS A 45 20.36 5.65 24.42
N CYS A 46 20.96 4.47 24.32
CA CYS A 46 20.95 3.45 25.38
C CYS A 46 19.54 2.99 25.84
N LYS A 47 18.61 2.89 24.89
CA LYS A 47 17.29 2.29 25.09
C LYS A 47 17.13 0.98 24.32
N SER A 48 16.20 0.13 24.74
CA SER A 48 15.80 -1.04 23.97
C SER A 48 15.16 -0.64 22.64
N GLU A 49 15.19 -1.54 21.66
CA GLU A 49 14.62 -1.33 20.34
C GLU A 49 13.13 -0.98 20.39
N GLN A 50 12.38 -1.66 21.27
CA GLN A 50 10.97 -1.37 21.52
C GLN A 50 10.75 0.05 22.09
N GLU A 51 11.61 0.50 23.01
CA GLU A 51 11.52 1.86 23.56
C GLU A 51 11.87 2.91 22.50
N ILE A 52 12.87 2.65 21.65
CA ILE A 52 13.22 3.55 20.54
C ILE A 52 12.06 3.66 19.56
N LEU A 53 11.49 2.52 19.14
CA LEU A 53 10.39 2.50 18.21
C LEU A 53 9.13 3.18 18.77
N SER A 54 8.82 2.93 20.04
CA SER A 54 7.70 3.59 20.73
C SER A 54 7.91 5.12 20.80
N TRP A 55 9.11 5.55 21.13
CA TRP A 55 9.48 6.96 21.14
C TRP A 55 9.36 7.61 19.75
N LEU A 56 9.83 6.91 18.69
CA LEU A 56 9.71 7.40 17.31
C LEU A 56 8.24 7.53 16.88
N VAL A 57 7.39 6.62 17.30
CA VAL A 57 5.94 6.71 17.04
C VAL A 57 5.36 7.98 17.68
N GLU A 58 5.69 8.26 18.95
CA GLU A 58 5.26 9.48 19.66
C GLU A 58 5.86 10.74 19.03
N PHE A 59 7.17 10.75 18.75
CA PHE A 59 7.85 11.88 18.13
C PHE A 59 7.24 12.20 16.75
N SER A 60 6.93 11.19 15.95
CA SER A 60 6.35 11.35 14.61
C SER A 60 4.95 11.98 14.59
N ASP A 61 4.31 12.21 15.74
CA ASP A 61 3.04 12.94 15.81
C ASP A 61 3.15 14.39 15.29
N ILE A 62 4.36 14.98 15.31
CA ILE A 62 4.62 16.29 14.70
C ILE A 62 4.47 16.25 13.17
N TRP A 63 4.59 15.07 12.53
CA TRP A 63 4.43 14.84 11.11
C TRP A 63 2.98 14.48 10.72
N ASP A 64 2.03 14.51 11.66
CA ASP A 64 0.61 14.30 11.36
C ASP A 64 -0.06 15.55 10.79
N TYR A 65 0.25 15.85 9.54
CA TYR A 65 -0.29 17.02 8.84
C TYR A 65 -1.76 16.87 8.45
N ARG A 66 -2.34 15.67 8.56
CA ARG A 66 -3.78 15.42 8.36
C ARG A 66 -4.61 15.87 9.57
N LYS A 67 -4.10 15.71 10.80
CA LYS A 67 -4.79 16.17 12.03
C LYS A 67 -4.95 17.69 12.12
N LYS A 68 -4.02 18.44 11.52
CA LYS A 68 -3.98 19.90 11.63
C LYS A 68 -5.09 20.59 10.85
N GLN A 69 -5.76 19.91 9.94
CA GLN A 69 -6.89 20.47 9.18
C GLN A 69 -8.24 20.08 9.84
N LYS A 70 -8.77 20.98 10.68
CA LYS A 70 -10.07 20.78 11.37
C LYS A 70 -11.30 20.77 10.43
N SER A 71 -11.16 21.22 9.18
CA SER A 71 -12.30 21.51 8.26
C SER A 71 -12.48 20.48 7.13
N SER A 72 -11.75 19.36 7.12
CA SER A 72 -11.67 18.48 5.97
C SER A 72 -12.30 17.09 6.16
N LEU A 73 -13.41 17.03 6.90
CA LEU A 73 -14.25 15.83 6.86
C LEU A 73 -14.91 15.75 5.47
N ASP A 74 -14.68 14.68 4.76
CA ASP A 74 -15.51 14.31 3.63
C ASP A 74 -16.94 14.10 4.14
N ILE A 75 -17.86 14.96 3.71
CA ILE A 75 -19.26 14.97 4.18
C ILE A 75 -19.95 13.64 3.82
N THR A 76 -19.46 12.96 2.78
CA THR A 76 -20.05 11.71 2.29
C THR A 76 -19.58 10.48 3.06
N THR A 77 -18.34 10.48 3.54
CA THR A 77 -17.71 9.30 4.18
C THR A 77 -17.38 9.52 5.64
N GLY A 78 -17.49 10.75 6.16
CA GLY A 78 -17.05 11.12 7.52
C GLY A 78 -15.54 10.98 7.73
N GLU A 79 -14.78 10.63 6.69
CA GLU A 79 -13.32 10.49 6.73
C GLU A 79 -12.63 11.82 6.42
N ARG A 80 -11.48 12.06 7.05
CA ARG A 80 -10.64 13.19 6.69
C ARG A 80 -10.09 12.98 5.29
N ALA A 81 -10.23 13.98 4.44
CA ALA A 81 -9.68 13.96 3.10
C ALA A 81 -8.15 13.76 3.17
N ARG A 82 -7.68 12.59 2.74
CA ARG A 82 -6.26 12.18 2.82
C ARG A 82 -5.34 13.04 1.97
N TRP A 83 -5.90 13.75 1.00
CA TRP A 83 -5.18 14.67 0.09
C TRP A 83 -5.05 16.10 0.64
N LEU A 84 -5.80 16.47 1.67
CA LEU A 84 -5.68 17.76 2.31
C LEU A 84 -4.60 17.68 3.40
N ILE A 85 -3.44 18.15 3.06
CA ILE A 85 -2.26 18.20 3.93
C ILE A 85 -1.91 19.66 4.16
N SER A 86 -1.67 20.02 5.42
CA SER A 86 -1.23 21.37 5.76
C SER A 86 0.26 21.56 5.43
N ASP A 87 0.62 22.72 4.90
CA ASP A 87 2.00 23.12 4.68
C ASP A 87 2.76 23.16 6.03
N ALA A 88 3.92 22.54 6.08
CA ALA A 88 4.81 22.52 7.24
C ALA A 88 5.71 23.76 7.33
N GLY A 89 5.74 24.59 6.29
CA GLY A 89 6.65 25.73 6.23
C GLY A 89 8.14 25.36 6.18
N LEU A 90 8.47 24.22 5.56
CA LEU A 90 9.84 23.71 5.49
C LEU A 90 10.76 24.64 4.71
N SER A 91 11.96 24.92 5.26
CA SER A 91 13.00 25.68 4.56
C SER A 91 13.54 24.91 3.34
N LYS A 92 14.26 25.59 2.46
CA LYS A 92 14.92 24.94 1.30
C LYS A 92 15.94 23.90 1.71
N GLU A 93 16.68 24.17 2.79
CA GLU A 93 17.68 23.28 3.36
C GLU A 93 17.02 22.02 3.93
N GLN A 94 15.96 22.18 4.71
CA GLN A 94 15.19 21.05 5.23
C GLN A 94 14.63 20.18 4.09
N LYS A 95 14.04 20.80 3.07
CA LYS A 95 13.53 20.07 1.89
C LYS A 95 14.62 19.25 1.21
N LYS A 96 15.83 19.82 1.04
CA LYS A 96 16.96 19.11 0.44
C LYS A 96 17.43 17.92 1.27
N SER A 97 17.50 18.04 2.59
CA SER A 97 17.83 16.93 3.48
C SER A 97 16.74 15.85 3.43
N ILE A 98 15.47 16.25 3.47
CA ILE A 98 14.34 15.31 3.37
C ILE A 98 14.33 14.56 2.03
N ASP A 99 14.72 15.18 0.91
CA ASP A 99 14.83 14.50 -0.39
C ASP A 99 15.78 13.30 -0.33
N ASN A 100 16.92 13.43 0.35
CA ASN A 100 17.84 12.32 0.52
C ASN A 100 17.25 11.23 1.42
N VAL A 101 16.69 11.63 2.56
CA VAL A 101 16.05 10.73 3.52
C VAL A 101 14.96 9.88 2.86
N ILE A 102 14.03 10.48 2.12
CA ILE A 102 12.91 9.74 1.50
C ILE A 102 13.35 8.76 0.41
N ARG A 103 14.49 9.03 -0.26
CA ARG A 103 15.10 8.09 -1.22
C ARG A 103 15.68 6.88 -0.53
N GLU A 104 16.54 7.09 0.45
CA GLU A 104 17.23 6.02 1.16
C GLU A 104 16.27 5.17 1.99
N LEU A 105 15.18 5.74 2.50
CA LEU A 105 14.10 5.02 3.19
C LEU A 105 13.15 4.27 2.24
N GLY A 106 13.34 4.37 0.92
CA GLY A 106 12.56 3.61 -0.07
C GLY A 106 11.19 4.20 -0.42
N LEU A 107 10.92 5.48 -0.09
CA LEU A 107 9.67 6.16 -0.46
C LEU A 107 9.72 6.80 -1.86
N LEU A 108 10.91 6.90 -2.45
CA LEU A 108 11.15 7.37 -3.82
C LEU A 108 11.92 6.32 -4.62
N GLY A 109 11.79 6.40 -5.93
CA GLY A 109 12.44 5.48 -6.86
C GLY A 109 11.50 4.36 -7.33
N VAL A 110 12.07 3.29 -7.85
CA VAL A 110 11.33 2.11 -8.29
C VAL A 110 11.91 0.91 -7.54
N GLY A 111 11.04 0.16 -6.86
CA GLY A 111 11.42 -1.13 -6.28
C GLY A 111 11.47 -2.19 -7.37
N GLU A 112 12.39 -3.15 -7.23
CA GLU A 112 12.43 -4.31 -8.09
C GLU A 112 11.98 -5.55 -7.32
N PRO A 113 11.22 -6.45 -7.96
CA PRO A 113 10.88 -7.74 -7.38
C PRO A 113 12.14 -8.55 -7.09
N THR A 114 12.18 -9.27 -5.97
CA THR A 114 13.37 -10.01 -5.52
C THR A 114 13.26 -11.52 -5.76
N LEU A 115 12.05 -12.05 -5.95
CA LEU A 115 11.82 -13.44 -6.29
C LEU A 115 11.78 -13.63 -7.81
N GLU A 116 12.11 -14.83 -8.25
CA GLU A 116 12.05 -15.23 -9.67
C GLU A 116 10.63 -15.57 -10.12
N GLU A 117 9.76 -16.00 -9.19
CA GLU A 117 8.38 -16.41 -9.44
C GLU A 117 7.46 -15.94 -8.30
N TYR A 118 6.21 -15.69 -8.63
CA TYR A 118 5.14 -15.33 -7.68
C TYR A 118 3.89 -16.16 -7.95
N ASP A 119 3.29 -16.68 -6.87
CA ASP A 119 1.97 -17.31 -6.97
C ASP A 119 0.87 -16.30 -7.28
N TYR A 120 0.96 -15.11 -6.67
CA TYR A 120 -0.01 -14.04 -6.85
C TYR A 120 0.65 -12.68 -7.00
N ILE A 121 0.07 -11.82 -7.82
CA ILE A 121 0.40 -10.40 -7.89
C ILE A 121 -0.83 -9.62 -7.46
N LEU A 122 -0.72 -8.83 -6.38
CA LEU A 122 -1.82 -8.05 -5.83
C LEU A 122 -1.64 -6.57 -6.11
N ALA A 123 -2.53 -5.95 -6.89
CA ALA A 123 -2.61 -4.50 -7.04
C ALA A 123 -3.54 -3.90 -5.98
N LEU A 124 -3.03 -2.99 -5.17
CA LEU A 124 -3.83 -2.28 -4.17
C LEU A 124 -4.70 -1.20 -4.81
N GLY A 125 -5.93 -1.10 -4.39
CA GLY A 125 -6.82 0.01 -4.72
C GLY A 125 -6.32 1.36 -4.20
N GLY A 126 -7.00 2.42 -4.57
CA GLY A 126 -6.66 3.76 -4.15
C GLY A 126 -7.58 4.82 -4.73
N ALA A 127 -7.25 6.08 -4.49
CA ALA A 127 -7.99 7.21 -5.01
C ALA A 127 -7.44 7.69 -6.36
N ARG A 128 -8.28 8.33 -7.16
CA ARG A 128 -7.90 9.03 -8.40
C ARG A 128 -7.16 8.10 -9.38
N MET A 129 -5.99 8.51 -9.88
CA MET A 129 -5.17 7.74 -10.82
C MET A 129 -4.44 6.55 -10.17
N SER A 130 -4.48 6.40 -8.84
CA SER A 130 -3.77 5.29 -8.18
C SER A 130 -4.31 3.92 -8.60
N CYS A 131 -5.64 3.77 -8.79
CA CYS A 131 -6.20 2.52 -9.32
C CYS A 131 -5.64 2.20 -10.71
N MET A 132 -5.59 3.20 -11.60
CA MET A 132 -5.09 3.04 -12.96
C MET A 132 -3.61 2.65 -12.99
N TYR A 133 -2.75 3.39 -12.27
CA TYR A 133 -1.31 3.15 -12.32
C TYR A 133 -0.88 1.87 -11.64
N ARG A 134 -1.50 1.53 -10.50
CA ARG A 134 -1.21 0.28 -9.81
C ARG A 134 -1.66 -0.92 -10.61
N THR A 135 -2.86 -0.87 -11.20
CA THR A 135 -3.34 -1.92 -12.10
C THR A 135 -2.44 -2.08 -13.31
N LYS A 136 -2.07 -0.98 -13.98
CA LYS A 136 -1.15 -1.00 -15.12
C LYS A 136 0.22 -1.60 -14.77
N TYR A 137 0.79 -1.22 -13.62
CA TYR A 137 2.09 -1.75 -13.21
C TYR A 137 2.01 -3.22 -12.80
N ALA A 138 0.97 -3.61 -12.07
CA ALA A 138 0.72 -5.00 -11.73
C ALA A 138 0.48 -5.88 -12.97
N TRP A 139 -0.18 -5.33 -14.00
CA TRP A 139 -0.33 -5.97 -15.29
C TRP A 139 1.01 -6.25 -15.97
N GLN A 140 1.91 -5.27 -16.01
CA GLN A 140 3.27 -5.46 -16.54
C GLN A 140 4.04 -6.53 -15.76
N MET A 141 3.88 -6.58 -14.44
CA MET A 141 4.48 -7.63 -13.61
C MET A 141 3.85 -9.00 -13.89
N ALA A 142 2.53 -9.08 -14.07
CA ALA A 142 1.85 -10.33 -14.40
C ALA A 142 2.31 -10.89 -15.76
N GLN A 143 2.57 -10.03 -16.74
CA GLN A 143 3.16 -10.46 -18.00
C GLN A 143 4.62 -10.94 -17.82
N LYS A 144 5.41 -10.25 -17.01
CA LYS A 144 6.82 -10.62 -16.73
C LYS A 144 6.94 -11.94 -15.97
N PHE A 145 6.04 -12.20 -15.02
CA PHE A 145 6.04 -13.37 -14.15
C PHE A 145 4.90 -14.35 -14.45
N SER A 146 4.44 -14.42 -15.70
CA SER A 146 3.30 -15.26 -16.09
C SER A 146 3.52 -16.76 -15.86
N ALA A 147 4.76 -17.24 -15.91
CA ALA A 147 5.10 -18.62 -15.60
C ALA A 147 4.83 -18.90 -14.12
N GLY A 148 3.93 -19.85 -13.82
CA GLY A 148 3.57 -20.22 -12.45
C GLY A 148 2.60 -19.28 -11.74
N LEU A 149 2.27 -18.12 -12.31
CA LEU A 149 1.32 -17.16 -11.72
C LEU A 149 -0.09 -17.76 -11.64
N LYS A 150 -0.60 -17.91 -10.43
CA LYS A 150 -1.98 -18.39 -10.20
C LYS A 150 -3.00 -17.33 -10.55
N SER A 151 -2.74 -16.05 -10.23
CA SER A 151 -3.63 -14.95 -10.59
C SER A 151 -3.01 -13.57 -10.37
N LEU A 152 -3.38 -12.63 -11.24
CA LEU A 152 -3.34 -11.20 -10.97
C LEU A 152 -4.59 -10.80 -10.18
N VAL A 153 -4.44 -10.28 -8.97
CA VAL A 153 -5.55 -9.91 -8.10
C VAL A 153 -5.62 -8.39 -7.93
N LEU A 154 -6.73 -7.80 -8.27
CA LEU A 154 -6.98 -6.36 -8.20
C LEU A 154 -7.87 -6.06 -6.99
N LEU A 155 -7.29 -5.43 -5.97
CA LEU A 155 -7.96 -5.17 -4.69
C LEU A 155 -8.62 -3.79 -4.71
N GLY A 156 -9.95 -3.75 -4.74
CA GLY A 156 -10.76 -2.55 -4.63
C GLY A 156 -11.56 -2.49 -3.34
N ALA A 157 -12.46 -1.53 -3.29
CA ALA A 157 -13.43 -1.39 -2.22
C ALA A 157 -14.78 -0.95 -2.78
N MET A 158 -15.87 -1.25 -2.06
CA MET A 158 -17.22 -0.76 -2.40
C MET A 158 -17.44 0.71 -1.99
N ARG A 159 -16.35 1.45 -1.69
CA ARG A 159 -16.45 2.88 -1.39
C ARG A 159 -16.87 3.67 -2.61
N PRO A 160 -17.80 4.65 -2.47
CA PRO A 160 -18.14 5.54 -3.57
C PRO A 160 -16.94 6.35 -4.06
N VAL A 161 -16.91 6.63 -5.37
CA VAL A 161 -15.98 7.61 -5.95
C VAL A 161 -16.42 9.00 -5.50
N ALA A 162 -15.53 9.73 -4.80
CA ALA A 162 -15.85 11.06 -4.32
C ALA A 162 -15.88 12.07 -5.47
N GLU A 163 -16.71 13.10 -5.35
CA GLU A 163 -16.81 14.18 -6.37
C GLU A 163 -15.45 14.81 -6.66
N SER A 164 -14.63 15.01 -5.63
CA SER A 164 -13.26 15.55 -5.77
C SER A 164 -12.28 14.63 -6.52
N GLU A 165 -12.66 13.40 -6.82
CA GLU A 165 -11.87 12.45 -7.61
C GLU A 165 -12.28 12.49 -9.10
N ARG A 166 -13.51 12.95 -9.42
CA ARG A 166 -14.11 12.90 -10.76
C ARG A 166 -13.24 13.54 -11.83
N GLU A 167 -12.67 14.71 -11.58
CA GLU A 167 -11.77 15.39 -12.52
C GLU A 167 -10.68 14.47 -13.10
N THR A 168 -10.21 13.49 -12.30
CA THR A 168 -9.18 12.56 -12.74
C THR A 168 -9.73 11.20 -13.14
N THR A 169 -10.71 10.67 -12.40
CA THR A 169 -11.25 9.33 -12.66
C THR A 169 -12.09 9.27 -13.92
N ASP A 170 -12.81 10.35 -14.27
CA ASP A 170 -13.63 10.41 -15.47
C ASP A 170 -12.79 10.37 -16.77
N THR A 171 -11.48 10.61 -16.68
CA THR A 171 -10.58 10.46 -17.82
C THR A 171 -10.42 9.01 -18.27
N TYR A 172 -10.65 8.03 -17.38
CA TYR A 172 -10.52 6.61 -17.72
C TYR A 172 -11.71 5.74 -17.30
N ALA A 173 -12.55 6.23 -16.39
CA ALA A 173 -13.70 5.50 -15.85
C ALA A 173 -14.88 6.43 -15.55
N PRO A 174 -15.48 7.11 -16.57
CA PRO A 174 -16.50 8.12 -16.35
C PRO A 174 -17.80 7.57 -15.74
N SER A 175 -18.08 6.29 -15.90
CA SER A 175 -19.27 5.61 -15.36
C SER A 175 -19.04 4.93 -14.01
N ALA A 176 -17.81 4.97 -13.47
CA ALA A 176 -17.49 4.32 -12.22
C ALA A 176 -18.26 4.94 -11.04
N VAL A 177 -18.89 4.11 -10.22
CA VAL A 177 -19.61 4.51 -9.01
C VAL A 177 -18.76 4.24 -7.77
N THR A 178 -18.01 3.16 -7.81
CA THR A 178 -17.17 2.70 -6.68
C THR A 178 -15.69 2.59 -7.06
N GLU A 179 -14.82 2.47 -6.08
CA GLU A 179 -13.41 2.14 -6.31
C GLU A 179 -13.23 0.79 -7.03
N PHE A 180 -14.14 -0.16 -6.79
CA PHE A 180 -14.16 -1.43 -7.52
C PHE A 180 -14.34 -1.21 -9.03
N ASP A 181 -15.26 -0.34 -9.42
CA ASP A 181 -15.49 0.00 -10.84
C ASP A 181 -14.27 0.70 -11.47
N LEU A 182 -13.55 1.53 -10.69
CA LEU A 182 -12.30 2.16 -11.15
C LEU A 182 -11.23 1.12 -11.49
N ILE A 183 -11.10 0.09 -10.68
CA ILE A 183 -10.13 -0.99 -10.88
C ILE A 183 -10.48 -1.82 -12.11
N GLU A 184 -11.77 -2.16 -12.27
CA GLU A 184 -12.23 -2.91 -13.46
C GLU A 184 -12.02 -2.10 -14.75
N ALA A 185 -12.36 -0.82 -14.73
CA ALA A 185 -12.09 0.06 -15.87
C ALA A 185 -10.60 0.13 -16.21
N ALA A 186 -9.73 0.22 -15.19
CA ALA A 186 -8.28 0.21 -15.39
C ALA A 186 -7.78 -1.12 -15.98
N MET A 187 -8.32 -2.25 -15.51
CA MET A 187 -8.03 -3.58 -16.05
C MET A 187 -8.35 -3.67 -17.54
N HIS A 188 -9.55 -3.24 -17.94
CA HIS A 188 -9.98 -3.27 -19.35
C HIS A 188 -9.19 -2.32 -20.25
N GLN A 189 -8.51 -1.32 -19.68
CA GLN A 189 -7.58 -0.50 -20.45
C GLN A 189 -6.19 -1.13 -20.62
N CYS A 190 -5.81 -2.04 -19.73
CA CYS A 190 -4.52 -2.73 -19.81
C CYS A 190 -4.54 -3.90 -20.80
N GLY A 191 -5.64 -4.66 -20.84
CA GLY A 191 -5.79 -5.86 -21.68
C GLY A 191 -6.87 -5.69 -22.74
N LYS A 192 -6.65 -6.28 -23.92
CA LYS A 192 -7.58 -6.19 -25.06
C LYS A 192 -8.62 -7.31 -25.09
N GLU A 193 -8.23 -8.50 -24.70
CA GLU A 193 -9.05 -9.71 -24.77
C GLU A 193 -9.24 -10.31 -23.39
N ILE A 194 -10.05 -9.62 -22.56
CA ILE A 194 -10.39 -10.07 -21.19
C ILE A 194 -11.82 -10.59 -21.20
N GLU A 195 -11.96 -11.87 -20.90
CA GLU A 195 -13.25 -12.55 -20.84
C GLU A 195 -13.66 -12.79 -19.38
N SER A 196 -14.88 -12.37 -19.04
CA SER A 196 -15.49 -12.69 -17.74
C SER A 196 -15.84 -14.18 -17.68
N THR A 197 -15.42 -14.84 -16.61
CA THR A 197 -15.63 -16.28 -16.42
C THR A 197 -16.61 -16.60 -15.28
N ARG A 198 -16.60 -15.78 -14.24
CA ARG A 198 -17.47 -15.97 -13.05
C ARG A 198 -17.61 -14.68 -12.26
N GLU A 199 -18.74 -14.52 -11.59
CA GLU A 199 -19.00 -13.48 -10.60
C GLU A 199 -19.47 -14.12 -9.29
N SER A 200 -19.10 -13.50 -8.17
CA SER A 200 -19.59 -13.88 -6.83
C SER A 200 -19.68 -12.62 -5.97
N PHE A 201 -20.80 -12.42 -5.29
CA PHE A 201 -21.02 -11.22 -4.47
C PHE A 201 -22.05 -11.45 -3.37
N GLU A 202 -22.03 -10.55 -2.39
CA GLU A 202 -23.06 -10.44 -1.37
C GLU A 202 -23.33 -8.95 -1.13
N ASN A 203 -24.60 -8.59 -1.24
CA ASN A 203 -25.06 -7.23 -0.91
C ASN A 203 -25.63 -7.23 0.52
N SER A 204 -25.08 -6.38 1.36
CA SER A 204 -25.55 -6.15 2.72
C SER A 204 -26.34 -4.85 2.80
N GLU A 205 -27.23 -4.72 3.79
CA GLU A 205 -27.89 -3.45 4.13
C GLU A 205 -26.89 -2.33 4.40
N HIS A 206 -25.75 -2.66 5.00
CA HIS A 206 -24.61 -1.77 5.15
C HIS A 206 -23.62 -1.97 4.00
N SER A 207 -23.47 -0.98 3.13
CA SER A 207 -22.58 -1.05 1.96
C SER A 207 -21.14 -1.45 2.30
N ASN A 208 -20.64 -1.05 3.48
CA ASN A 208 -19.32 -1.43 3.97
C ASN A 208 -19.17 -2.95 4.23
N LEU A 209 -20.25 -3.68 4.43
CA LEU A 209 -20.25 -5.14 4.62
C LEU A 209 -20.49 -5.91 3.32
N SER A 210 -20.80 -5.22 2.23
CA SER A 210 -20.95 -5.81 0.90
C SER A 210 -19.59 -6.19 0.33
N TRP A 211 -19.58 -7.26 -0.47
CA TRP A 211 -18.37 -7.67 -1.17
C TRP A 211 -18.68 -8.13 -2.59
N ARG A 212 -17.66 -8.12 -3.47
CA ARG A 212 -17.75 -8.62 -4.84
C ARG A 212 -16.42 -9.23 -5.27
N ILE A 213 -16.48 -10.30 -6.06
CA ILE A 213 -15.33 -10.94 -6.71
C ILE A 213 -15.75 -11.27 -8.14
N ASN A 214 -15.04 -10.73 -9.12
CA ASN A 214 -15.21 -11.07 -10.52
C ASN A 214 -13.94 -11.77 -11.01
N TYR A 215 -14.13 -12.83 -11.79
CA TYR A 215 -13.08 -13.66 -12.33
C TYR A 215 -13.01 -13.48 -13.84
N TYR A 216 -11.81 -13.34 -14.35
CA TYR A 216 -11.53 -13.09 -15.76
C TYR A 216 -10.37 -13.95 -16.25
N MET A 217 -10.29 -14.12 -17.55
CA MET A 217 -9.15 -14.70 -18.24
C MET A 217 -8.68 -13.74 -19.31
N GLU A 218 -7.44 -13.31 -19.23
CA GLU A 218 -6.77 -12.63 -20.33
C GLU A 218 -6.26 -13.69 -21.31
N LYS A 219 -6.63 -13.54 -22.60
CA LYS A 219 -6.48 -14.62 -23.61
C LYS A 219 -5.13 -14.68 -24.26
N GLU A 220 -4.44 -13.55 -24.41
CA GLU A 220 -3.16 -13.46 -25.13
C GLU A 220 -2.04 -14.21 -24.39
N ASN A 221 -1.96 -14.01 -23.07
CA ASN A 221 -0.93 -14.60 -22.21
C ASN A 221 -1.49 -15.67 -21.25
N ASN A 222 -2.78 -15.98 -21.33
CA ASN A 222 -3.51 -16.88 -20.42
C ASN A 222 -3.36 -16.51 -18.94
N ILE A 223 -3.46 -15.22 -18.63
CA ILE A 223 -3.33 -14.72 -17.24
C ILE A 223 -4.72 -14.75 -16.57
N PRO A 224 -4.90 -15.53 -15.50
CA PRO A 224 -6.09 -15.46 -14.68
C PRO A 224 -6.11 -14.14 -13.90
N ILE A 225 -7.25 -13.42 -13.93
CA ILE A 225 -7.40 -12.13 -13.25
C ILE A 225 -8.60 -12.22 -12.32
N ILE A 226 -8.45 -11.63 -11.14
CA ILE A 226 -9.51 -11.53 -10.14
C ILE A 226 -9.59 -10.08 -9.69
N SER A 227 -10.72 -9.42 -9.91
CA SER A 227 -11.02 -8.18 -9.21
C SER A 227 -11.86 -8.47 -7.97
N MET A 228 -11.53 -7.84 -6.84
CA MET A 228 -12.24 -8.09 -5.59
C MET A 228 -12.38 -6.84 -4.73
N ALA A 229 -13.56 -6.69 -4.13
CA ALA A 229 -13.85 -5.74 -3.07
C ALA A 229 -14.21 -6.52 -1.80
N ALA A 230 -13.38 -6.38 -0.78
CA ALA A 230 -13.60 -7.04 0.51
C ALA A 230 -14.66 -6.30 1.35
N PRO A 231 -15.42 -7.02 2.19
CA PRO A 231 -16.25 -6.41 3.21
C PRO A 231 -15.37 -5.85 4.35
N SER A 232 -15.86 -4.82 5.03
CA SER A 232 -15.28 -4.41 6.31
C SER A 232 -15.66 -5.41 7.41
N THR A 233 -14.84 -5.51 8.43
CA THR A 233 -15.20 -6.21 9.68
C THR A 233 -16.14 -5.41 10.57
N GLU A 234 -16.38 -4.13 10.25
CA GLU A 234 -17.23 -3.22 11.02
C GLU A 234 -18.13 -2.39 10.08
N PRO A 235 -19.47 -2.31 10.35
CA PRO A 235 -20.38 -1.58 9.46
C PRO A 235 -20.12 -0.08 9.39
N VAL A 236 -19.53 0.50 10.45
CA VAL A 236 -19.31 1.96 10.59
C VAL A 236 -18.07 2.46 9.82
N ARG A 237 -17.23 1.58 9.31
CA ARG A 237 -16.05 1.94 8.52
C ARG A 237 -16.00 1.17 7.21
N ARG A 238 -15.34 1.70 6.22
CA ARG A 238 -15.00 0.96 4.99
C ARG A 238 -13.93 -0.11 5.26
N ALA A 239 -13.86 -1.12 4.40
CA ALA A 239 -12.76 -2.08 4.39
C ALA A 239 -11.41 -1.36 4.23
N ASN A 240 -10.42 -1.82 4.99
CA ASN A 240 -9.03 -1.39 4.90
C ASN A 240 -8.15 -2.49 4.27
N SER A 241 -6.85 -2.24 4.12
CA SER A 241 -5.94 -3.23 3.51
C SER A 241 -5.91 -4.56 4.26
N ALA A 242 -6.02 -4.56 5.59
CA ALA A 242 -6.03 -5.80 6.38
C ALA A 242 -7.31 -6.62 6.14
N ASP A 243 -8.48 -5.97 6.00
CA ASP A 243 -9.71 -6.64 5.62
C ASP A 243 -9.59 -7.28 4.22
N SER A 244 -9.02 -6.53 3.26
CA SER A 244 -8.80 -7.03 1.89
C SER A 244 -7.84 -8.21 1.85
N TYR A 245 -6.75 -8.17 2.62
CA TYR A 245 -5.78 -9.24 2.71
C TYR A 245 -6.38 -10.52 3.33
N LYS A 246 -7.12 -10.36 4.42
CA LYS A 246 -7.81 -11.48 5.06
C LYS A 246 -8.83 -12.12 4.10
N PHE A 247 -9.63 -11.30 3.43
CA PHE A 247 -10.64 -11.77 2.47
C PHE A 247 -9.99 -12.47 1.27
N PHE A 248 -8.86 -11.95 0.76
CA PHE A 248 -8.06 -12.63 -0.26
C PHE A 248 -7.62 -14.03 0.21
N MET A 249 -7.07 -14.13 1.43
CA MET A 249 -6.63 -15.42 1.97
C MET A 249 -7.79 -16.42 2.13
N GLU A 250 -8.96 -15.94 2.55
CA GLU A 250 -10.14 -16.79 2.76
C GLU A 250 -10.77 -17.25 1.45
N LYS A 251 -10.88 -16.37 0.45
CA LYS A 251 -11.67 -16.61 -0.76
C LYS A 251 -10.85 -17.04 -1.97
N ILE A 252 -9.57 -16.68 -2.04
CA ILE A 252 -8.73 -16.89 -3.22
C ILE A 252 -7.56 -17.84 -2.91
N ALA A 253 -6.74 -17.53 -1.91
CA ALA A 253 -5.58 -18.34 -1.56
C ALA A 253 -5.92 -19.54 -0.66
N GLU A 254 -7.15 -19.63 -0.13
CA GLU A 254 -7.65 -20.74 0.71
C GLU A 254 -6.74 -21.04 1.92
N GLY A 255 -6.12 -20.01 2.50
CA GLY A 255 -5.21 -20.15 3.63
C GLY A 255 -3.87 -20.82 3.31
N LYS A 256 -3.54 -21.03 2.02
CA LYS A 256 -2.29 -21.69 1.59
C LYS A 256 -1.12 -20.74 1.65
N GLU A 257 0.03 -21.28 1.99
CA GLU A 257 1.32 -20.59 1.85
C GLU A 257 1.70 -20.35 0.40
N GLY A 258 2.64 -19.45 0.14
CA GLY A 258 3.09 -19.12 -1.21
C GLY A 258 3.90 -17.82 -1.28
N SER A 259 4.04 -17.30 -2.48
CA SER A 259 4.76 -16.05 -2.78
C SER A 259 3.83 -15.00 -3.37
N LEU A 260 4.04 -13.75 -2.97
CA LEU A 260 3.14 -12.66 -3.30
C LEU A 260 3.91 -11.38 -3.64
N LEU A 261 3.62 -10.81 -4.81
CA LEU A 261 4.08 -9.47 -5.19
C LEU A 261 2.96 -8.46 -4.97
N LEU A 262 3.16 -7.54 -4.03
CA LEU A 262 2.23 -6.47 -3.73
C LEU A 262 2.61 -5.21 -4.51
N VAL A 263 1.67 -4.67 -5.29
CA VAL A 263 1.86 -3.47 -6.11
C VAL A 263 1.08 -2.28 -5.55
N THR A 264 1.78 -1.19 -5.25
CA THR A 264 1.22 0.04 -4.69
C THR A 264 1.85 1.29 -5.32
N SER A 265 1.66 2.47 -4.75
CA SER A 265 2.44 3.67 -5.09
C SER A 265 3.71 3.70 -4.25
N GLN A 266 4.84 4.13 -4.81
CA GLN A 266 6.14 4.02 -4.15
C GLN A 266 6.19 4.63 -2.75
N ILE A 267 5.56 5.77 -2.54
CA ILE A 267 5.48 6.42 -1.23
C ILE A 267 4.85 5.54 -0.12
N TYR A 268 3.99 4.59 -0.49
CA TYR A 268 3.30 3.71 0.46
C TYR A 268 4.02 2.37 0.68
N VAL A 269 5.08 2.07 -0.08
CA VAL A 269 5.75 0.77 -0.03
C VAL A 269 6.17 0.37 1.38
N PRO A 270 6.88 1.18 2.19
CA PRO A 270 7.27 0.77 3.53
C PRO A 270 6.07 0.43 4.43
N TYR A 271 5.05 1.28 4.43
CA TYR A 271 3.84 1.06 5.22
C TYR A 271 3.09 -0.21 4.79
N GLN A 272 2.80 -0.35 3.48
CA GLN A 272 2.00 -1.46 2.95
C GLN A 272 2.73 -2.79 3.08
N HIS A 273 4.04 -2.79 2.92
CA HIS A 273 4.85 -3.98 3.11
C HIS A 273 4.75 -4.51 4.55
N ILE A 274 4.98 -3.65 5.54
CA ILE A 274 4.89 -4.02 6.96
C ILE A 274 3.49 -4.53 7.33
N GLU A 275 2.43 -3.87 6.85
CA GLU A 275 1.06 -4.34 7.10
C GLU A 275 0.77 -5.68 6.42
N ALA A 276 1.27 -5.89 5.20
CA ALA A 276 1.12 -7.18 4.51
C ALA A 276 1.87 -8.30 5.24
N VAL A 277 3.08 -8.05 5.70
CA VAL A 277 3.84 -9.04 6.50
C VAL A 277 3.10 -9.40 7.80
N ARG A 278 2.57 -8.39 8.50
CA ARG A 278 1.83 -8.60 9.74
C ARG A 278 0.53 -9.39 9.52
N THR A 279 -0.16 -9.16 8.40
CA THR A 279 -1.51 -9.70 8.15
C THR A 279 -1.53 -10.92 7.24
N LEU A 280 -0.51 -11.11 6.42
CA LEU A 280 -0.37 -12.23 5.49
C LEU A 280 0.89 -13.04 5.75
N GLY A 281 2.06 -12.40 5.73
CA GLY A 281 3.35 -13.09 5.79
C GLY A 281 3.46 -14.00 7.00
N ILE A 282 3.35 -13.44 8.19
CA ILE A 282 3.51 -14.20 9.45
C ILE A 282 2.36 -15.17 9.72
N PRO A 283 1.07 -14.77 9.61
CA PRO A 283 -0.04 -15.69 9.90
C PRO A 283 -0.13 -16.88 8.94
N TYR A 284 0.16 -16.69 7.66
CA TYR A 284 -0.04 -17.69 6.61
C TYR A 284 1.24 -18.23 5.97
N ASN A 285 2.40 -17.86 6.49
CA ASN A 285 3.70 -18.27 5.94
C ASN A 285 3.86 -17.87 4.46
N ILE A 286 3.57 -16.62 4.13
CA ILE A 286 3.65 -16.08 2.77
C ILE A 286 4.89 -15.22 2.61
N SER A 287 5.68 -15.49 1.56
CA SER A 287 6.77 -14.62 1.12
C SER A 287 6.19 -13.40 0.41
N ILE A 288 6.58 -12.20 0.81
CA ILE A 288 6.00 -10.96 0.30
C ILE A 288 7.08 -10.02 -0.20
N ASP A 289 6.98 -9.65 -1.47
CA ASP A 289 7.62 -8.46 -2.02
C ASP A 289 6.59 -7.33 -2.17
N THR A 290 7.06 -6.09 -2.06
CA THR A 290 6.21 -4.92 -2.28
C THR A 290 6.94 -3.90 -3.14
N ILE A 291 6.33 -3.50 -4.24
CA ILE A 291 6.89 -2.52 -5.18
C ILE A 291 5.89 -1.39 -5.44
N GLY A 292 6.43 -0.23 -5.79
CA GLY A 292 5.65 0.91 -6.26
C GLY A 292 5.83 1.13 -7.75
N PHE A 293 4.79 1.60 -8.43
CA PHE A 293 4.93 2.02 -9.81
C PHE A 293 5.88 3.23 -9.93
N PRO A 294 6.53 3.43 -11.10
CA PRO A 294 7.47 4.53 -11.31
C PRO A 294 6.88 5.90 -10.97
N VAL A 295 7.59 6.70 -10.16
CA VAL A 295 7.12 8.01 -9.70
C VAL A 295 6.83 8.97 -10.85
N GLU A 296 7.52 8.82 -11.95
CA GLU A 296 7.38 9.58 -13.20
C GLU A 296 5.98 9.46 -13.79
N TRP A 297 5.28 8.35 -13.53
CA TRP A 297 3.88 8.22 -13.95
C TRP A 297 2.95 9.23 -13.26
N ASN A 298 3.27 9.63 -12.02
CA ASN A 298 2.54 10.70 -11.34
C ASN A 298 2.79 12.07 -11.97
N GLU A 299 3.99 12.32 -12.47
CA GLU A 299 4.39 13.61 -13.05
C GLU A 299 3.56 13.97 -14.28
N SER A 300 3.21 12.96 -15.10
CA SER A 300 2.43 13.17 -16.33
C SER A 300 1.02 13.73 -16.08
N ASN A 301 0.50 13.64 -14.87
CA ASN A 301 -0.86 14.04 -14.54
C ASN A 301 -1.01 15.27 -13.63
N ARG A 302 0.00 15.69 -12.87
CA ARG A 302 -0.08 16.86 -11.97
C ARG A 302 1.26 17.53 -11.68
N GLY A 303 2.28 17.30 -12.49
CA GLY A 303 3.53 18.05 -12.37
C GLY A 303 4.32 17.71 -11.12
N GLY A 304 4.47 16.41 -10.74
CA GLY A 304 5.57 16.09 -9.93
C GLY A 304 5.36 15.29 -8.64
N MET A 305 6.41 15.23 -7.88
CA MET A 305 6.48 14.66 -6.54
C MET A 305 5.33 15.15 -5.66
N MET A 306 4.84 14.30 -4.80
CA MET A 306 3.96 14.70 -3.71
C MET A 306 4.69 15.74 -2.83
N GLN A 307 3.94 16.51 -2.05
CA GLN A 307 4.53 17.44 -1.07
C GLN A 307 5.35 16.68 -0.03
N TYR A 308 6.36 17.31 0.54
CA TYR A 308 7.22 16.70 1.57
C TYR A 308 6.42 16.19 2.77
N GLU A 309 5.36 16.89 3.12
CA GLU A 309 4.43 16.54 4.18
C GLU A 309 3.73 15.19 3.94
N ASN A 310 3.50 14.82 2.68
CA ASN A 310 2.99 13.49 2.34
C ASN A 310 4.00 12.39 2.71
N TYR A 311 5.27 12.59 2.39
CA TYR A 311 6.33 11.64 2.71
C TYR A 311 6.54 11.52 4.21
N LEU A 312 6.58 12.64 4.94
CA LEU A 312 6.68 12.64 6.40
C LEU A 312 5.50 11.89 7.04
N GLN A 313 4.31 12.12 6.54
CA GLN A 313 3.10 11.42 6.98
C GLN A 313 3.20 9.90 6.72
N GLU A 314 3.77 9.47 5.61
CA GLU A 314 3.91 8.04 5.31
C GLU A 314 5.09 7.38 6.05
N ILE A 315 6.17 8.11 6.36
CA ILE A 315 7.20 7.66 7.32
C ILE A 315 6.55 7.40 8.69
N ARG A 316 5.74 8.34 9.18
CA ARG A 316 4.95 8.15 10.40
C ARG A 316 4.07 6.90 10.34
N SER A 317 3.37 6.70 9.22
CA SER A 317 2.50 5.53 9.02
C SER A 317 3.31 4.23 9.06
N ALA A 318 4.51 4.22 8.45
CA ALA A 318 5.43 3.08 8.48
C ALA A 318 5.92 2.78 9.90
N LEU A 319 6.35 3.79 10.67
CA LEU A 319 6.76 3.63 12.08
C LEU A 319 5.63 3.04 12.93
N GLN A 320 4.41 3.50 12.75
CA GLN A 320 3.24 2.95 13.45
C GLN A 320 2.97 1.48 13.06
N ALA A 321 3.12 1.14 11.77
CA ALA A 321 2.96 -0.23 11.30
C ALA A 321 4.06 -1.14 11.89
N MET A 322 5.31 -0.69 11.88
CA MET A 322 6.44 -1.39 12.50
C MET A 322 6.19 -1.66 13.98
N ASN A 323 5.70 -0.68 14.73
CA ASN A 323 5.39 -0.85 16.15
C ASN A 323 4.25 -1.87 16.39
N ARG A 324 3.23 -1.88 15.51
CA ARG A 324 2.17 -2.91 15.58
C ARG A 324 2.72 -4.31 15.28
N LEU A 325 3.56 -4.42 14.25
CA LEU A 325 4.20 -5.68 13.90
C LEU A 325 5.12 -6.16 15.03
N TRP A 326 5.97 -5.27 15.55
CA TRP A 326 6.91 -5.59 16.64
C TRP A 326 6.18 -6.20 17.83
N LYS A 327 5.11 -5.56 18.30
CA LYS A 327 4.26 -6.05 19.40
C LYS A 327 3.52 -7.36 19.09
N ALA A 328 3.26 -7.64 17.83
CA ALA A 328 2.57 -8.88 17.44
C ALA A 328 3.49 -10.10 17.40
N VAL A 329 4.82 -9.89 17.42
CA VAL A 329 5.83 -10.95 17.32
C VAL A 329 6.70 -11.06 18.59
N GLU A 330 6.39 -10.29 19.63
CA GLU A 330 6.90 -10.47 20.99
C GLU A 330 6.21 -11.66 21.68
#